data_ea172c7eb46d78c9b0b2c2544b79ef65
#
_entry.id   ea172c7eb46d78c9b0b2c2544b79ef65
#
_cell.length_a   1.000
_cell.length_b   1.000
_cell.length_c   1.000
_cell.angle_alpha   90.00
_cell.angle_beta   90.00
_cell.angle_gamma   90.00
#
_symmetry.space_group_name_H-M   'P 1'
#
loop_
_entity.id
_entity.type
_entity.pdbx_description
1 polymer ?
#
loop_
_entity_poly.entity_id
_entity_poly.type
_entity_poly.pdbx_seq_one_letter_code
_entity_poly.pdbx_strand_id
1 'polypeptide(L)'
;MSTNSPLSRARFHAATIVAVLTCSTGSLAARQVREDGLRVLDDTTIVQQVELLDGTKLFGRIARIDSTQILFRTVGGLEIGFQRRDVNQVRVVRGQRYRGEFWPADPSDSRLFLAPTARVPGQGHGYAGVYELVVPSFGVGIGKMGMISGGFSAIPGIDLEDQLFYIAPKLQLLSSEYVQGAVGLFWVKPGTSEESVGMVYTGITAGDFRASFSGGISFPFGSRSGFSEDPLLMLGGEVRTSKDVKFITENWIVPGEGTAILSFGFRRIDSRLTVEAAVATSTKGGGFLPLVNFSIAW
;
A
#
# COMPACT_ATOMS: atom_id res chain seq x y z
N MET A 1 -20.06 -49.13 -36.96
CA MET A 1 -20.78 -48.64 -35.78
C MET A 1 -20.13 -47.34 -35.36
N SER A 2 -20.78 -46.26 -35.68
CA SER A 2 -20.34 -44.88 -35.49
C SER A 2 -20.88 -44.39 -34.15
N THR A 3 -20.06 -43.84 -33.29
CA THR A 3 -20.51 -43.03 -32.17
C THR A 3 -19.87 -41.65 -32.20
N ASN A 4 -20.63 -40.70 -32.70
CA ASN A 4 -20.38 -39.27 -32.63
C ASN A 4 -20.55 -38.81 -31.18
N SER A 5 -19.55 -38.16 -30.62
CA SER A 5 -19.70 -37.32 -29.43
C SER A 5 -19.74 -35.87 -29.84
N PRO A 6 -20.70 -35.05 -29.38
CA PRO A 6 -20.76 -33.64 -29.70
C PRO A 6 -19.87 -32.83 -28.79
N LEU A 7 -18.83 -32.20 -29.32
CA LEU A 7 -18.09 -31.13 -28.68
C LEU A 7 -19.01 -29.92 -28.52
N SER A 8 -19.45 -29.66 -27.32
CA SER A 8 -20.19 -28.45 -26.97
C SER A 8 -19.21 -27.23 -27.02
N ARG A 9 -19.47 -26.36 -27.96
CA ARG A 9 -18.83 -25.07 -28.09
C ARG A 9 -19.27 -24.20 -26.89
N ALA A 10 -18.44 -24.07 -25.87
CA ALA A 10 -18.59 -23.04 -24.85
C ALA A 10 -18.33 -21.67 -25.51
N ARG A 11 -19.38 -20.92 -25.72
CA ARG A 11 -19.30 -19.52 -26.14
C ARG A 11 -18.90 -18.68 -24.91
N PHE A 12 -17.67 -18.20 -24.89
CA PHE A 12 -17.25 -17.15 -23.96
C PHE A 12 -18.02 -15.87 -24.30
N HIS A 13 -18.98 -15.52 -23.46
CA HIS A 13 -19.55 -14.19 -23.45
C HIS A 13 -18.67 -13.35 -22.54
N ALA A 14 -17.91 -12.45 -23.14
CA ALA A 14 -17.23 -11.38 -22.40
C ALA A 14 -18.32 -10.43 -21.85
N ALA A 15 -18.72 -10.64 -20.62
CA ALA A 15 -19.57 -9.71 -19.90
C ALA A 15 -18.68 -8.55 -19.42
N THR A 16 -18.72 -7.46 -20.17
CA THR A 16 -18.16 -6.16 -19.73
C THR A 16 -19.00 -5.66 -18.57
N ILE A 17 -18.56 -5.88 -17.35
CA ILE A 17 -19.17 -5.28 -16.16
C ILE A 17 -18.62 -3.85 -16.04
N VAL A 18 -19.34 -2.90 -16.61
CA VAL A 18 -19.21 -1.49 -16.29
C VAL A 18 -19.89 -1.31 -14.93
N ALA A 19 -19.11 -1.22 -13.85
CA ALA A 19 -19.58 -0.80 -12.56
C ALA A 19 -19.90 0.69 -12.65
N VAL A 20 -21.14 1.03 -12.93
CA VAL A 20 -21.69 2.38 -12.79
C VAL A 20 -21.76 2.66 -11.29
N LEU A 21 -20.78 3.38 -10.77
CA LEU A 21 -20.93 4.08 -9.48
C LEU A 21 -22.04 5.11 -9.65
N THR A 22 -23.25 4.74 -9.29
CA THR A 22 -24.34 5.69 -9.09
C THR A 22 -23.97 6.58 -7.90
N CYS A 23 -23.41 7.74 -8.21
CA CYS A 23 -23.40 8.85 -7.26
C CYS A 23 -24.87 9.19 -6.95
N SER A 24 -25.40 8.65 -5.86
CA SER A 24 -26.61 9.14 -5.23
C SER A 24 -26.36 10.60 -4.87
N THR A 25 -27.08 11.50 -5.50
CA THR A 25 -27.21 12.91 -5.13
C THR A 25 -27.82 12.99 -3.74
N GLY A 26 -26.99 12.75 -2.74
CA GLY A 26 -27.31 13.01 -1.35
C GLY A 26 -27.37 14.52 -1.15
N SER A 27 -28.52 14.97 -0.73
CA SER A 27 -28.92 16.25 -0.15
C SER A 27 -27.72 17.09 0.34
N LEU A 28 -27.82 18.40 0.11
CA LEU A 28 -27.08 19.48 0.76
C LEU A 28 -27.30 19.46 2.30
N ALA A 29 -26.79 18.40 2.95
CA ALA A 29 -26.53 18.43 4.38
C ALA A 29 -25.33 19.36 4.56
N ALA A 30 -25.50 20.42 5.33
CA ALA A 30 -24.50 21.37 5.72
C ALA A 30 -23.22 20.58 6.08
N ARG A 31 -22.16 20.79 5.29
CA ARG A 31 -20.90 20.04 5.37
C ARG A 31 -20.23 20.48 6.68
N GLN A 32 -20.48 19.75 7.74
CA GLN A 32 -19.82 19.96 9.01
C GLN A 32 -18.33 19.79 8.75
N VAL A 33 -17.56 20.89 8.83
CA VAL A 33 -16.11 20.85 8.89
C VAL A 33 -15.79 19.87 10.00
N ARG A 34 -15.06 18.79 9.70
CA ARG A 34 -14.57 17.88 10.73
C ARG A 34 -13.59 18.66 11.58
N GLU A 35 -14.06 19.17 12.71
CA GLU A 35 -13.34 20.09 13.61
C GLU A 35 -12.12 19.43 14.27
N ASP A 36 -11.99 18.11 14.21
CA ASP A 36 -10.95 17.34 14.90
C ASP A 36 -9.49 17.75 14.55
N GLY A 37 -9.29 18.43 13.42
CA GLY A 37 -7.97 18.94 13.00
C GLY A 37 -7.81 20.46 13.09
N LEU A 38 -8.92 21.22 13.27
CA LEU A 38 -8.88 22.68 13.27
C LEU A 38 -8.46 23.21 14.65
N ARG A 39 -7.19 23.07 14.99
CA ARG A 39 -6.61 23.53 16.23
C ARG A 39 -5.17 23.97 16.02
N VAL A 40 -4.73 24.90 16.84
CA VAL A 40 -3.31 25.23 16.98
C VAL A 40 -2.63 24.06 17.71
N LEU A 41 -1.54 23.54 17.16
CA LEU A 41 -0.78 22.45 17.76
C LEU A 41 0.50 23.02 18.36
N ASP A 42 0.76 22.69 19.63
CA ASP A 42 1.96 23.13 20.34
C ASP A 42 3.21 22.40 19.82
N ASP A 43 3.05 21.16 19.37
CA ASP A 43 4.15 20.37 18.81
C ASP A 43 4.58 20.89 17.43
N THR A 44 5.79 21.42 17.39
CA THR A 44 6.37 22.01 16.18
C THR A 44 6.80 21.01 15.13
N THR A 45 6.84 19.73 15.45
CA THR A 45 7.21 18.65 14.53
C THR A 45 6.03 18.14 13.70
N ILE A 46 4.80 18.44 14.15
CA ILE A 46 3.59 18.02 13.50
C ILE A 46 3.27 18.96 12.32
N VAL A 47 2.94 18.36 11.17
CA VAL A 47 2.47 19.06 9.98
C VAL A 47 0.98 18.84 9.82
N GLN A 48 0.24 19.93 9.60
CA GLN A 48 -1.16 19.92 9.23
C GLN A 48 -1.30 20.15 7.72
N GLN A 49 -2.13 19.37 7.08
CA GLN A 49 -2.63 19.64 5.74
C GLN A 49 -3.97 20.35 5.86
N VAL A 50 -4.07 21.54 5.34
CA VAL A 50 -5.32 22.26 5.16
C VAL A 50 -5.73 22.13 3.70
N GLU A 51 -6.92 21.66 3.47
CA GLU A 51 -7.54 21.60 2.15
C GLU A 51 -8.65 22.66 2.10
N LEU A 52 -8.59 23.55 1.13
CA LEU A 52 -9.57 24.58 0.90
C LEU A 52 -10.71 24.06 -0.01
N LEU A 53 -11.83 24.79 -0.06
CA LEU A 53 -12.99 24.42 -0.88
C LEU A 53 -12.69 24.42 -2.39
N ASP A 54 -11.70 25.18 -2.83
CA ASP A 54 -11.21 25.21 -4.23
C ASP A 54 -10.28 24.04 -4.57
N GLY A 55 -10.01 23.15 -3.60
CA GLY A 55 -9.10 22.01 -3.75
C GLY A 55 -7.64 22.33 -3.45
N THR A 56 -7.29 23.58 -3.10
CA THR A 56 -5.93 23.96 -2.72
C THR A 56 -5.52 23.21 -1.46
N LYS A 57 -4.35 22.56 -1.50
CA LYS A 57 -3.75 21.85 -0.35
C LYS A 57 -2.54 22.62 0.17
N LEU A 58 -2.60 23.04 1.43
CA LEU A 58 -1.53 23.72 2.14
C LEU A 58 -0.93 22.79 3.19
N PHE A 59 0.40 22.74 3.26
CA PHE A 59 1.14 21.96 4.26
C PHE A 59 1.90 22.89 5.18
N GLY A 60 1.71 22.74 6.49
CA GLY A 60 2.30 23.62 7.48
C GLY A 60 1.63 23.47 8.84
N ARG A 61 1.39 24.58 9.52
CA ARG A 61 0.71 24.61 10.81
C ARG A 61 -0.22 25.80 10.92
N ILE A 62 -1.32 25.60 11.57
CA ILE A 62 -2.19 26.68 11.99
C ILE A 62 -1.47 27.45 13.08
N ALA A 63 -1.17 28.72 12.83
CA ALA A 63 -0.49 29.60 13.76
C ALA A 63 -1.48 30.30 14.69
N ARG A 64 -2.65 30.69 14.15
CA ARG A 64 -3.73 31.36 14.91
C ARG A 64 -5.09 31.07 14.27
N ILE A 65 -6.09 30.96 15.11
CA ILE A 65 -7.50 30.83 14.72
C ILE A 65 -8.25 31.98 15.37
N ASP A 66 -8.85 32.83 14.55
CA ASP A 66 -9.80 33.86 14.97
C ASP A 66 -11.23 33.40 14.63
N SER A 67 -12.23 34.20 14.99
CA SER A 67 -13.64 33.89 14.72
C SER A 67 -13.95 33.67 13.25
N THR A 68 -13.28 34.40 12.36
CA THR A 68 -13.52 34.38 10.91
C THR A 68 -12.30 33.96 10.06
N GLN A 69 -11.09 34.08 10.62
CA GLN A 69 -9.85 33.88 9.88
C GLN A 69 -8.94 32.86 10.54
N ILE A 70 -8.15 32.21 9.72
CA ILE A 70 -7.08 31.32 10.12
C ILE A 70 -5.77 31.85 9.55
N LEU A 71 -4.78 32.05 10.43
CA LEU A 71 -3.41 32.31 10.03
C LEU A 71 -2.65 30.98 9.98
N PHE A 72 -2.14 30.64 8.82
CA PHE A 72 -1.44 29.38 8.56
C PHE A 72 0.00 29.64 8.15
N ARG A 73 0.96 28.99 8.80
CA ARG A 73 2.37 29.05 8.45
C ARG A 73 2.75 27.79 7.68
N THR A 74 3.09 27.95 6.40
CA THR A 74 3.51 26.86 5.52
C THR A 74 4.83 26.23 5.98
N VAL A 75 5.13 25.02 5.51
CA VAL A 75 6.43 24.33 5.74
C VAL A 75 7.59 25.20 5.24
N GLY A 76 7.39 25.99 4.16
CA GLY A 76 8.36 26.94 3.63
C GLY A 76 8.55 28.19 4.48
N GLY A 77 7.70 28.41 5.51
CA GLY A 77 7.76 29.58 6.39
C GLY A 77 6.89 30.75 5.96
N LEU A 78 6.16 30.64 4.85
CA LEU A 78 5.23 31.69 4.40
C LEU A 78 3.98 31.69 5.30
N GLU A 79 3.54 32.87 5.74
CA GLU A 79 2.27 33.05 6.44
C GLU A 79 1.16 33.40 5.46
N ILE A 80 0.08 32.65 5.51
CA ILE A 80 -1.11 32.80 4.65
C ILE A 80 -2.33 32.93 5.55
N GLY A 81 -3.12 33.99 5.31
CA GLY A 81 -4.43 34.15 5.96
C GLY A 81 -5.54 33.73 4.98
N PHE A 82 -6.50 32.96 5.47
CA PHE A 82 -7.71 32.60 4.72
C PHE A 82 -8.92 32.54 5.65
N GLN A 83 -10.12 32.61 5.07
CA GLN A 83 -11.35 32.57 5.83
C GLN A 83 -11.62 31.16 6.37
N ARG A 84 -12.10 31.05 7.62
CA ARG A 84 -12.47 29.75 8.22
C ARG A 84 -13.50 29.00 7.37
N ARG A 85 -14.42 29.71 6.74
CA ARG A 85 -15.46 29.13 5.86
C ARG A 85 -14.90 28.50 4.58
N ASP A 86 -13.70 28.88 4.14
CA ASP A 86 -13.07 28.37 2.93
C ASP A 86 -12.37 27.05 3.18
N VAL A 87 -12.27 26.60 4.43
CA VAL A 87 -11.63 25.34 4.81
C VAL A 87 -12.60 24.18 4.57
N ASN A 88 -12.17 23.27 3.72
CA ASN A 88 -12.86 22.00 3.49
C ASN A 88 -12.50 20.97 4.57
N GLN A 89 -11.20 20.84 4.85
CA GLN A 89 -10.71 19.87 5.82
C GLN A 89 -9.32 20.24 6.36
N VAL A 90 -9.08 19.87 7.63
CA VAL A 90 -7.76 19.92 8.25
C VAL A 90 -7.38 18.52 8.74
N ARG A 91 -6.15 18.09 8.46
CA ARG A 91 -5.64 16.78 8.89
C ARG A 91 -4.21 16.93 9.39
N VAL A 92 -3.85 16.11 10.35
CA VAL A 92 -2.44 15.86 10.66
C VAL A 92 -1.90 14.89 9.63
N VAL A 93 -0.75 15.23 9.06
CA VAL A 93 -0.10 14.41 8.04
C VAL A 93 1.31 14.05 8.45
N ARG A 94 1.75 12.87 8.07
CA ARG A 94 3.11 12.39 8.29
C ARG A 94 3.96 12.68 7.06
N GLY A 95 5.20 13.00 7.31
CA GLY A 95 6.15 13.32 6.26
C GLY A 95 7.29 14.13 6.82
N GLN A 96 8.09 14.68 5.94
CA GLN A 96 9.24 15.48 6.35
C GLN A 96 9.49 16.63 5.37
N ARG A 97 10.23 17.60 5.84
CA ARG A 97 10.68 18.72 5.01
C ARG A 97 11.93 18.30 4.24
N TYR A 98 11.88 18.45 2.92
CA TYR A 98 13.03 18.24 2.06
C TYR A 98 13.11 19.34 1.00
N ARG A 99 14.25 20.02 0.88
CA ARG A 99 14.48 21.14 -0.06
C ARG A 99 13.42 22.24 -0.01
N GLY A 100 12.90 22.55 1.19
CA GLY A 100 11.89 23.59 1.38
C GLY A 100 10.43 23.15 1.12
N GLU A 101 10.23 21.94 0.61
CA GLU A 101 8.90 21.35 0.38
C GLU A 101 8.54 20.31 1.42
N PHE A 102 7.25 20.06 1.58
CA PHE A 102 6.76 18.92 2.37
C PHE A 102 6.66 17.67 1.49
N TRP A 103 7.33 16.62 1.93
CA TRP A 103 7.28 15.31 1.31
C TRP A 103 6.45 14.38 2.20
N PRO A 104 5.23 13.99 1.79
CA PRO A 104 4.39 13.09 2.56
C PRO A 104 5.09 11.75 2.82
N ALA A 105 4.88 11.14 3.99
CA ALA A 105 5.31 9.77 4.20
C ALA A 105 4.61 8.85 3.18
N ASP A 106 5.30 7.80 2.76
CA ASP A 106 4.71 6.77 1.92
C ASP A 106 3.84 5.85 2.78
N PRO A 107 2.51 5.83 2.61
CA PRO A 107 1.63 4.98 3.41
C PRO A 107 1.86 3.48 3.20
N SER A 108 2.48 3.11 2.09
CA SER A 108 2.72 1.72 1.69
C SER A 108 4.20 1.32 1.81
N ASP A 109 5.00 2.02 2.62
CA ASP A 109 6.43 1.77 2.79
C ASP A 109 6.77 0.43 3.46
N SER A 110 5.77 -0.24 4.03
CA SER A 110 5.90 -1.58 4.61
C SER A 110 6.03 -2.70 3.56
N ARG A 111 5.91 -2.38 2.28
CA ARG A 111 6.06 -3.29 1.15
C ARG A 111 6.61 -2.57 -0.09
N LEU A 112 7.17 -3.33 -1.00
CA LEU A 112 7.40 -2.91 -2.39
C LEU A 112 6.06 -2.99 -3.15
N PHE A 113 5.91 -3.78 -4.20
CA PHE A 113 4.59 -4.04 -4.78
C PHE A 113 3.82 -5.09 -3.96
N LEU A 114 4.42 -6.25 -3.76
CA LEU A 114 3.91 -7.38 -2.97
C LEU A 114 4.87 -7.77 -1.86
N ALA A 115 6.16 -7.76 -2.14
CA ALA A 115 7.22 -8.17 -1.24
C ALA A 115 7.31 -7.25 -0.01
N PRO A 116 7.41 -7.80 1.20
CA PRO A 116 7.52 -7.02 2.41
C PRO A 116 8.89 -6.31 2.48
N THR A 117 8.88 -5.02 2.83
CA THR A 117 10.08 -4.36 3.36
C THR A 117 10.23 -4.69 4.85
N ALA A 118 11.37 -4.33 5.45
CA ALA A 118 11.56 -4.47 6.89
C ALA A 118 10.89 -3.35 7.72
N ARG A 119 10.17 -2.43 7.09
CA ARG A 119 9.45 -1.34 7.76
C ARG A 119 8.07 -1.77 8.22
N VAL A 120 7.60 -1.17 9.32
CA VAL A 120 6.24 -1.37 9.84
C VAL A 120 5.56 -0.02 10.06
N PRO A 121 4.26 0.11 9.85
CA PRO A 121 3.52 1.30 10.24
C PRO A 121 3.53 1.41 11.77
N GLY A 122 3.55 2.64 12.29
CA GLY A 122 3.46 2.85 13.74
C GLY A 122 2.09 2.41 14.27
N GLN A 123 2.00 2.29 15.61
CA GLN A 123 0.76 1.91 16.30
C GLN A 123 -0.43 2.78 15.87
N GLY A 124 -1.55 2.16 15.57
CA GLY A 124 -2.79 2.81 15.17
C GLY A 124 -2.81 3.29 13.70
N HIS A 125 -1.70 3.14 12.97
CA HIS A 125 -1.62 3.41 11.54
C HIS A 125 -1.80 2.14 10.74
N GLY A 126 -2.47 2.27 9.62
CA GLY A 126 -2.73 1.14 8.75
C GLY A 126 -3.16 1.59 7.36
N TYR A 127 -3.48 0.62 6.55
CA TYR A 127 -4.03 0.82 5.23
C TYR A 127 -5.10 -0.23 4.91
N ALA A 128 -6.01 0.15 4.04
CA ALA A 128 -6.88 -0.77 3.31
C ALA A 128 -6.68 -0.52 1.82
N GLY A 129 -6.74 -1.58 1.02
CA GLY A 129 -6.48 -1.45 -0.41
C GLY A 129 -7.04 -2.61 -1.21
N VAL A 130 -6.80 -2.54 -2.50
CA VAL A 130 -7.12 -3.61 -3.44
C VAL A 130 -5.88 -3.86 -4.29
N TYR A 131 -5.37 -5.08 -4.25
CA TYR A 131 -4.25 -5.52 -5.06
C TYR A 131 -4.77 -6.29 -6.26
N GLU A 132 -4.13 -6.07 -7.41
CA GLU A 132 -4.50 -6.69 -8.67
C GLU A 132 -6.01 -6.55 -9.00
N LEU A 133 -6.64 -5.47 -8.53
CA LEU A 133 -8.07 -5.15 -8.69
C LEU A 133 -9.05 -6.16 -8.07
N VAL A 134 -8.58 -7.31 -7.59
CA VAL A 134 -9.43 -8.40 -7.09
C VAL A 134 -9.02 -8.93 -5.72
N VAL A 135 -8.01 -8.35 -5.06
CA VAL A 135 -7.56 -8.79 -3.74
C VAL A 135 -7.70 -7.65 -2.72
N PRO A 136 -8.91 -7.46 -2.15
CA PRO A 136 -9.08 -6.60 -0.97
C PRO A 136 -8.10 -6.98 0.13
N SER A 137 -7.37 -6.00 0.65
CA SER A 137 -6.28 -6.21 1.58
C SER A 137 -6.24 -5.12 2.63
N PHE A 138 -5.71 -5.43 3.79
CA PHE A 138 -5.50 -4.48 4.87
C PHE A 138 -4.17 -4.73 5.55
N GLY A 139 -3.67 -3.73 6.26
CA GLY A 139 -2.52 -3.86 7.14
C GLY A 139 -2.61 -2.84 8.26
N VAL A 140 -2.24 -3.24 9.48
CA VAL A 140 -2.26 -2.39 10.66
C VAL A 140 -1.02 -2.61 11.52
N GLY A 141 -0.44 -1.50 12.01
CA GLY A 141 0.66 -1.51 12.95
C GLY A 141 0.20 -1.86 14.36
N ILE A 142 0.94 -2.74 15.02
CA ILE A 142 0.71 -3.21 16.38
C ILE A 142 1.91 -2.82 17.23
N GLY A 143 1.67 -1.95 18.20
CA GLY A 143 2.75 -1.38 18.99
C GLY A 143 3.76 -0.62 18.11
N LYS A 144 5.04 -0.69 18.48
CA LYS A 144 6.12 0.02 17.76
C LYS A 144 6.81 -0.85 16.69
N MET A 145 6.69 -2.16 16.79
CA MET A 145 7.53 -3.11 16.05
C MET A 145 6.71 -4.16 15.27
N GLY A 146 5.42 -4.27 15.54
CA GLY A 146 4.56 -5.27 14.93
C GLY A 146 3.69 -4.73 13.80
N MET A 147 3.33 -5.61 12.89
CA MET A 147 2.32 -5.38 11.87
C MET A 147 1.58 -6.68 11.60
N ILE A 148 0.30 -6.58 11.38
CA ILE A 148 -0.49 -7.67 10.80
C ILE A 148 -1.12 -7.16 9.51
N SER A 149 -1.04 -7.94 8.46
CA SER A 149 -1.74 -7.70 7.21
C SER A 149 -2.48 -8.95 6.77
N GLY A 150 -3.46 -8.78 5.91
CA GLY A 150 -4.27 -9.87 5.41
C GLY A 150 -5.21 -9.41 4.31
N GLY A 151 -5.89 -10.37 3.70
CA GLY A 151 -6.84 -10.11 2.64
C GLY A 151 -7.43 -11.39 2.08
N PHE A 152 -8.21 -11.22 1.04
CA PHE A 152 -8.83 -12.34 0.34
C PHE A 152 -8.98 -11.99 -1.15
N SER A 153 -9.10 -13.00 -2.01
CA SER A 153 -9.49 -12.75 -3.39
C SER A 153 -11.00 -12.48 -3.46
N ALA A 154 -11.39 -11.56 -4.31
CA ALA A 154 -12.80 -11.23 -4.59
C ALA A 154 -13.06 -11.38 -6.09
N ILE A 155 -12.80 -12.59 -6.61
CA ILE A 155 -12.94 -12.87 -8.03
C ILE A 155 -14.42 -13.08 -8.33
N PRO A 156 -15.01 -12.29 -9.26
CA PRO A 156 -16.42 -12.43 -9.61
C PRO A 156 -16.74 -13.82 -10.17
N GLY A 157 -17.83 -14.40 -9.69
CA GLY A 157 -18.31 -15.73 -10.14
C GLY A 157 -17.66 -16.91 -9.40
N ILE A 158 -16.82 -16.64 -8.40
CA ILE A 158 -16.28 -17.65 -7.48
C ILE A 158 -16.95 -17.48 -6.13
N ASP A 159 -17.43 -18.56 -5.53
CA ASP A 159 -18.06 -18.54 -4.22
C ASP A 159 -17.06 -18.15 -3.12
N LEU A 160 -17.54 -17.59 -2.01
CA LEU A 160 -16.67 -17.08 -0.96
C LEU A 160 -15.78 -18.18 -0.34
N GLU A 161 -16.28 -19.40 -0.26
CA GLU A 161 -15.54 -20.57 0.25
C GLU A 161 -14.39 -21.00 -0.67
N ASP A 162 -14.49 -20.65 -1.95
CA ASP A 162 -13.47 -20.94 -2.97
C ASP A 162 -12.47 -19.81 -3.17
N GLN A 163 -12.67 -18.67 -2.49
CA GLN A 163 -11.74 -17.56 -2.52
C GLN A 163 -10.48 -17.87 -1.71
N LEU A 164 -9.37 -17.28 -2.15
CA LEU A 164 -8.11 -17.32 -1.43
C LEU A 164 -8.17 -16.38 -0.21
N PHE A 165 -7.65 -16.80 0.92
CA PHE A 165 -7.42 -15.98 2.11
C PHE A 165 -5.96 -15.98 2.47
N TYR A 166 -5.43 -14.82 2.92
CA TYR A 166 -4.08 -14.76 3.44
C TYR A 166 -3.98 -13.92 4.71
N ILE A 167 -2.97 -14.23 5.51
CA ILE A 167 -2.56 -13.44 6.67
C ILE A 167 -1.04 -13.35 6.69
N ALA A 168 -0.51 -12.19 7.06
CA ALA A 168 0.92 -11.94 7.04
C ALA A 168 1.35 -11.07 8.23
N PRO A 169 1.59 -11.69 9.40
CA PRO A 169 2.23 -11.02 10.52
C PRO A 169 3.70 -10.73 10.25
N LYS A 170 4.17 -9.57 10.70
CA LYS A 170 5.55 -9.11 10.59
C LYS A 170 6.00 -8.46 11.88
N LEU A 171 7.23 -8.73 12.29
CA LEU A 171 7.88 -8.14 13.45
C LEU A 171 9.20 -7.50 13.03
N GLN A 172 9.34 -6.20 13.27
CA GLN A 172 10.57 -5.45 13.05
C GLN A 172 11.47 -5.63 14.28
N LEU A 173 12.61 -6.29 14.09
CA LEU A 173 13.56 -6.60 15.17
C LEU A 173 14.68 -5.56 15.27
N LEU A 174 15.00 -4.91 14.16
CA LEU A 174 15.98 -3.85 14.07
C LEU A 174 15.32 -2.60 13.50
N SER A 175 15.50 -1.47 14.16
CA SER A 175 15.01 -0.18 13.69
C SER A 175 16.04 0.89 13.99
N SER A 176 16.76 1.33 12.97
CA SER A 176 17.65 2.48 13.01
C SER A 176 17.25 3.49 11.94
N GLU A 177 17.93 4.62 11.88
CA GLU A 177 17.62 5.68 10.91
C GLU A 177 17.72 5.19 9.45
N TYR A 178 18.73 4.37 9.15
CA TYR A 178 19.02 3.93 7.78
C TYR A 178 18.90 2.44 7.55
N VAL A 179 18.73 1.64 8.61
CA VAL A 179 18.66 0.17 8.47
C VAL A 179 17.55 -0.37 9.35
N GLN A 180 16.68 -1.15 8.74
CA GLN A 180 15.62 -1.89 9.42
C GLN A 180 15.77 -3.38 9.10
N GLY A 181 15.46 -4.23 10.09
CA GLY A 181 15.43 -5.67 9.94
C GLY A 181 14.12 -6.24 10.48
N ALA A 182 13.53 -7.19 9.77
CA ALA A 182 12.27 -7.81 10.15
C ALA A 182 12.24 -9.31 9.86
N VAL A 183 11.38 -9.99 10.61
CA VAL A 183 10.97 -11.35 10.34
C VAL A 183 9.45 -11.38 10.16
N GLY A 184 8.96 -12.35 9.41
CA GLY A 184 7.51 -12.48 9.21
C GLY A 184 7.11 -13.83 8.66
N LEU A 185 5.81 -13.98 8.59
CA LEU A 185 5.12 -15.11 8.02
C LEU A 185 4.18 -14.59 6.94
N PHE A 186 4.09 -15.28 5.83
CA PHE A 186 3.00 -15.13 4.86
C PHE A 186 2.32 -16.49 4.76
N TRP A 187 1.06 -16.55 5.10
CA TRP A 187 0.25 -17.77 5.08
C TRP A 187 -0.97 -17.56 4.21
N VAL A 188 -1.24 -18.53 3.35
CA VAL A 188 -2.33 -18.51 2.38
C VAL A 188 -3.11 -19.79 2.47
N LYS A 189 -4.42 -19.68 2.51
CA LYS A 189 -5.34 -20.78 2.25
C LYS A 189 -6.00 -20.55 0.89
N PRO A 190 -5.63 -21.33 -0.12
CA PRO A 190 -6.33 -21.29 -1.41
C PRO A 190 -7.69 -21.97 -1.26
N GLY A 191 -8.78 -21.27 -1.47
CA GLY A 191 -10.16 -21.72 -1.56
C GLY A 191 -10.48 -23.12 -1.04
N THR A 192 -10.93 -24.00 -1.93
CA THR A 192 -11.22 -25.41 -1.66
C THR A 192 -10.00 -26.31 -1.47
N SER A 193 -8.78 -25.80 -1.62
CA SER A 193 -7.59 -26.60 -1.36
C SER A 193 -7.54 -27.08 0.08
N GLU A 194 -7.30 -28.36 0.27
CA GLU A 194 -7.09 -28.93 1.60
C GLU A 194 -5.72 -28.54 2.18
N GLU A 195 -4.80 -28.07 1.34
CA GLU A 195 -3.46 -27.64 1.75
C GLU A 195 -3.37 -26.12 1.78
N SER A 196 -2.93 -25.60 2.92
CA SER A 196 -2.48 -24.21 3.02
C SER A 196 -0.98 -24.12 2.71
N VAL A 197 -0.59 -23.03 2.11
CA VAL A 197 0.81 -22.75 1.77
C VAL A 197 1.27 -21.47 2.43
N GLY A 198 2.57 -21.30 2.55
CA GLY A 198 3.10 -20.07 3.12
C GLY A 198 4.60 -19.99 3.00
N MET A 199 5.17 -18.96 3.61
CA MET A 199 6.60 -18.80 3.77
C MET A 199 6.91 -18.05 5.06
N VAL A 200 7.93 -18.48 5.76
CA VAL A 200 8.58 -17.67 6.79
C VAL A 200 9.72 -16.91 6.12
N TYR A 201 9.92 -15.66 6.52
CA TYR A 201 10.94 -14.82 5.90
C TYR A 201 11.68 -13.96 6.91
N THR A 202 12.89 -13.57 6.53
CA THR A 202 13.62 -12.49 7.16
C THR A 202 14.10 -11.53 6.08
N GLY A 203 14.19 -10.25 6.41
CA GLY A 203 14.60 -9.25 5.45
C GLY A 203 15.19 -8.02 6.12
N ILE A 204 15.96 -7.30 5.32
CA ILE A 204 16.59 -6.03 5.68
C ILE A 204 16.16 -4.98 4.65
N THR A 205 15.89 -3.76 5.13
CA THR A 205 15.72 -2.57 4.31
C THR A 205 16.77 -1.55 4.73
N ALA A 206 17.58 -1.08 3.79
CA ALA A 206 18.62 -0.08 4.01
C ALA A 206 18.40 1.14 3.11
N GLY A 207 18.50 2.33 3.70
CA GLY A 207 18.30 3.61 3.01
C GLY A 207 17.34 4.53 3.73
N ASP A 208 17.00 5.62 3.08
CA ASP A 208 16.13 6.68 3.62
C ASP A 208 14.77 6.73 2.87
N PHE A 209 13.99 7.79 3.13
CA PHE A 209 12.70 8.00 2.48
C PHE A 209 12.79 8.30 0.98
N ARG A 210 13.96 8.65 0.46
CA ARG A 210 14.21 8.97 -0.95
C ARG A 210 14.65 7.75 -1.73
N ALA A 211 15.51 6.95 -1.14
CA ALA A 211 16.02 5.76 -1.79
C ALA A 211 16.30 4.68 -0.76
N SER A 212 15.85 3.48 -1.01
CA SER A 212 16.17 2.32 -0.18
C SER A 212 16.27 1.07 -1.03
N PHE A 213 17.02 0.11 -0.48
CA PHE A 213 17.16 -1.24 -0.98
C PHE A 213 16.61 -2.21 0.07
N SER A 214 15.86 -3.20 -0.40
CA SER A 214 15.35 -4.28 0.45
C SER A 214 15.82 -5.62 -0.08
N GLY A 215 16.28 -6.48 0.82
CA GLY A 215 16.66 -7.84 0.51
C GLY A 215 16.16 -8.80 1.59
N GLY A 216 15.80 -10.01 1.19
CA GLY A 216 15.29 -11.02 2.11
C GLY A 216 15.46 -12.42 1.59
N ILE A 217 15.35 -13.35 2.52
CA ILE A 217 15.30 -14.79 2.26
C ILE A 217 14.04 -15.34 2.90
N SER A 218 13.36 -16.23 2.20
CA SER A 218 12.19 -16.93 2.71
C SER A 218 12.27 -18.42 2.44
N PHE A 219 11.62 -19.17 3.30
CA PHE A 219 11.48 -20.63 3.21
C PHE A 219 9.99 -20.95 3.04
N PRO A 220 9.60 -21.32 1.81
CA PRO A 220 8.23 -21.78 1.54
C PRO A 220 7.90 -23.04 2.33
N PHE A 221 6.62 -23.21 2.65
CA PHE A 221 6.09 -24.42 3.26
C PHE A 221 4.68 -24.70 2.82
N GLY A 222 4.30 -25.99 2.85
CA GLY A 222 2.92 -26.43 2.76
C GLY A 222 2.51 -27.12 4.06
N SER A 223 1.23 -27.03 4.41
CA SER A 223 0.73 -27.65 5.66
C SER A 223 0.86 -29.17 5.67
N ARG A 224 0.94 -29.80 4.50
CA ARG A 224 1.11 -31.25 4.32
C ARG A 224 2.52 -31.61 3.85
N SER A 225 3.10 -30.78 2.97
CA SER A 225 4.40 -31.04 2.35
C SER A 225 5.60 -30.60 3.19
N GLY A 226 5.37 -29.80 4.25
CA GLY A 226 6.44 -29.29 5.10
C GLY A 226 7.20 -28.13 4.45
N PHE A 227 8.40 -27.84 4.97
CA PHE A 227 9.27 -26.79 4.43
C PHE A 227 9.99 -27.23 3.15
N SER A 228 10.09 -26.31 2.20
CA SER A 228 10.92 -26.48 1.01
C SER A 228 12.40 -26.43 1.39
N GLU A 229 13.21 -27.27 0.76
CA GLU A 229 14.67 -27.21 0.89
C GLU A 229 15.25 -26.00 0.15
N ASP A 230 14.58 -25.53 -0.91
CA ASP A 230 15.01 -24.39 -1.70
C ASP A 230 14.46 -23.09 -1.13
N PRO A 231 15.33 -22.13 -0.76
CA PRO A 231 14.90 -20.82 -0.33
C PRO A 231 14.42 -19.98 -1.52
N LEU A 232 13.54 -19.03 -1.24
CA LEU A 232 13.14 -17.98 -2.17
C LEU A 232 13.82 -16.68 -1.75
N LEU A 233 14.57 -16.06 -2.67
CA LEU A 233 15.25 -14.79 -2.43
C LEU A 233 14.41 -13.63 -2.95
N MET A 234 14.37 -12.56 -2.21
CA MET A 234 13.71 -11.32 -2.57
C MET A 234 14.71 -10.17 -2.59
N LEU A 235 14.77 -9.45 -3.69
CA LEU A 235 15.62 -8.27 -3.85
C LEU A 235 14.80 -7.15 -4.49
N GLY A 236 14.86 -5.96 -3.93
CA GLY A 236 14.17 -4.83 -4.51
C GLY A 236 14.74 -3.50 -4.07
N GLY A 237 14.33 -2.46 -4.77
CA GLY A 237 14.77 -1.12 -4.49
C GLY A 237 13.69 -0.11 -4.82
N GLU A 238 13.77 1.03 -4.18
CA GLU A 238 12.86 2.13 -4.42
C GLU A 238 13.61 3.46 -4.44
N VAL A 239 13.24 4.32 -5.40
CA VAL A 239 13.79 5.68 -5.52
C VAL A 239 12.67 6.67 -5.72
N ARG A 240 12.59 7.66 -4.84
CA ARG A 240 11.59 8.71 -4.89
C ARG A 240 12.13 9.89 -5.70
N THR A 241 11.57 10.10 -6.88
CA THR A 241 12.03 11.13 -7.84
C THR A 241 11.36 12.48 -7.64
N SER A 242 10.16 12.49 -7.03
CA SER A 242 9.45 13.69 -6.62
C SER A 242 8.71 13.45 -5.30
N LYS A 243 8.10 14.48 -4.73
CA LYS A 243 7.27 14.35 -3.52
C LYS A 243 6.10 13.36 -3.70
N ASP A 244 5.67 13.12 -4.93
CA ASP A 244 4.48 12.36 -5.25
C ASP A 244 4.77 11.05 -5.99
N VAL A 245 6.01 10.82 -6.48
CA VAL A 245 6.33 9.65 -7.32
C VAL A 245 7.59 8.93 -6.84
N LYS A 246 7.45 7.62 -6.73
CA LYS A 246 8.50 6.68 -6.39
C LYS A 246 8.58 5.60 -7.47
N PHE A 247 9.78 5.32 -7.99
CA PHE A 247 10.05 4.14 -8.81
C PHE A 247 10.43 2.98 -7.90
N ILE A 248 9.98 1.78 -8.26
CA ILE A 248 10.16 0.57 -7.48
C ILE A 248 10.56 -0.56 -8.43
N THR A 249 11.52 -1.39 -7.98
CA THR A 249 11.77 -2.71 -8.55
C THR A 249 11.63 -3.76 -7.46
N GLU A 250 11.06 -4.91 -7.83
CA GLU A 250 10.86 -6.05 -6.95
C GLU A 250 11.17 -7.32 -7.71
N ASN A 251 12.08 -8.14 -7.19
CA ASN A 251 12.56 -9.32 -7.88
C ASN A 251 12.53 -10.52 -6.92
N TRP A 252 11.94 -11.61 -7.39
CA TRP A 252 11.88 -12.88 -6.70
C TRP A 252 12.73 -13.90 -7.44
N ILE A 253 13.66 -14.53 -6.74
CA ILE A 253 14.62 -15.48 -7.31
C ILE A 253 14.39 -16.83 -6.67
N VAL A 254 14.17 -17.84 -7.48
CA VAL A 254 14.02 -19.26 -7.08
C VAL A 254 15.29 -19.99 -7.49
N PRO A 255 16.32 -20.08 -6.60
CA PRO A 255 17.62 -20.64 -6.98
C PRO A 255 17.56 -22.06 -7.49
N GLY A 256 16.78 -22.94 -6.83
CA GLY A 256 16.61 -24.35 -7.22
C GLY A 256 16.04 -24.56 -8.62
N GLU A 257 15.23 -23.62 -9.09
CA GLU A 257 14.67 -23.65 -10.44
C GLU A 257 15.47 -22.84 -11.47
N GLY A 258 16.43 -22.04 -11.05
CA GLY A 258 17.14 -21.09 -11.92
C GLY A 258 16.22 -20.07 -12.57
N THR A 259 15.13 -19.66 -11.86
CA THR A 259 14.11 -18.75 -12.34
C THR A 259 14.08 -17.50 -11.49
N ALA A 260 13.81 -16.36 -12.13
CA ALA A 260 13.50 -15.13 -11.43
C ALA A 260 12.22 -14.48 -12.01
N ILE A 261 11.43 -13.86 -11.14
CA ILE A 261 10.35 -12.95 -11.51
C ILE A 261 10.89 -11.54 -11.26
N LEU A 262 10.94 -10.75 -12.31
CA LEU A 262 11.44 -9.39 -12.29
C LEU A 262 10.26 -8.44 -12.46
N SER A 263 10.16 -7.43 -11.60
CA SER A 263 9.13 -6.42 -11.74
C SER A 263 9.68 -5.01 -11.53
N PHE A 264 9.11 -4.06 -12.25
CA PHE A 264 9.41 -2.65 -12.10
C PHE A 264 8.17 -1.80 -12.41
N GLY A 265 8.10 -0.65 -11.79
CA GLY A 265 7.00 0.27 -11.97
C GLY A 265 7.13 1.49 -11.08
N PHE A 266 6.00 2.12 -10.82
CA PHE A 266 5.97 3.31 -10.00
C PHE A 266 4.82 3.29 -8.99
N ARG A 267 5.01 4.05 -7.92
CA ARG A 267 4.00 4.36 -6.91
C ARG A 267 3.78 5.86 -6.88
N ARG A 268 2.54 6.29 -7.13
CA ARG A 268 2.12 7.65 -6.84
C ARG A 268 1.65 7.74 -5.40
N ILE A 269 2.12 8.75 -4.69
CA ILE A 269 1.90 8.95 -3.26
C ILE A 269 1.14 10.27 -3.09
N ASP A 270 -0.01 10.23 -2.46
CA ASP A 270 -0.64 11.38 -1.82
C ASP A 270 -0.58 11.16 -0.29
N SER A 271 -1.00 12.12 0.51
CA SER A 271 -0.92 12.06 1.98
C SER A 271 -1.58 10.81 2.60
N ARG A 272 -2.54 10.19 1.91
CA ARG A 272 -3.26 8.98 2.36
C ARG A 272 -3.46 7.94 1.26
N LEU A 273 -3.40 8.32 0.00
CA LEU A 273 -3.66 7.44 -1.13
C LEU A 273 -2.36 7.04 -1.81
N THR A 274 -2.21 5.77 -2.11
CA THR A 274 -1.20 5.29 -3.06
C THR A 274 -1.86 4.58 -4.22
N VAL A 275 -1.30 4.81 -5.40
CA VAL A 275 -1.65 4.12 -6.64
C VAL A 275 -0.38 3.58 -7.24
N GLU A 276 -0.39 2.31 -7.59
CA GLU A 276 0.77 1.63 -8.14
C GLU A 276 0.44 1.06 -9.50
N ALA A 277 1.40 1.17 -10.40
CA ALA A 277 1.37 0.49 -11.69
C ALA A 277 2.76 -0.07 -11.99
N ALA A 278 2.82 -1.35 -12.31
CA ALA A 278 4.06 -2.04 -12.61
C ALA A 278 3.84 -3.13 -13.66
N VAL A 279 4.93 -3.67 -14.12
CA VAL A 279 4.94 -4.88 -14.96
C VAL A 279 5.87 -5.90 -14.33
N ALA A 280 5.47 -7.17 -14.39
CA ALA A 280 6.29 -8.31 -13.98
C ALA A 280 6.53 -9.24 -15.17
N THR A 281 7.68 -9.90 -15.19
CA THR A 281 8.03 -10.90 -16.18
C THR A 281 8.89 -12.00 -15.58
N SER A 282 8.84 -13.19 -16.14
CA SER A 282 9.71 -14.30 -15.72
C SER A 282 10.91 -14.43 -16.66
N THR A 283 12.07 -14.76 -16.11
CA THR A 283 13.29 -15.05 -16.87
C THR A 283 13.18 -16.29 -17.76
N LYS A 284 12.23 -17.19 -17.47
CA LYS A 284 11.91 -18.35 -18.34
C LYS A 284 10.93 -18.02 -19.46
N GLY A 285 10.51 -16.76 -19.60
CA GLY A 285 9.52 -16.33 -20.57
C GLY A 285 8.10 -16.35 -20.00
N GLY A 286 7.09 -16.10 -20.84
CA GLY A 286 5.69 -16.07 -20.41
C GLY A 286 5.01 -14.69 -20.58
N GLY A 287 5.71 -13.71 -21.15
CA GLY A 287 5.16 -12.38 -21.39
C GLY A 287 5.26 -11.44 -20.18
N PHE A 288 4.46 -10.38 -20.22
CA PHE A 288 4.39 -9.37 -19.16
C PHE A 288 3.05 -9.45 -18.45
N LEU A 289 3.10 -9.44 -17.11
CA LEU A 289 1.93 -9.36 -16.25
C LEU A 289 1.84 -7.92 -15.71
N PRO A 290 0.76 -7.18 -15.98
CA PRO A 290 0.55 -5.88 -15.37
C PRO A 290 0.20 -6.04 -13.89
N LEU A 291 0.71 -5.17 -13.04
CA LEU A 291 0.40 -5.09 -11.62
C LEU A 291 -0.23 -3.72 -11.33
N VAL A 292 -1.40 -3.71 -10.67
CA VAL A 292 -2.12 -2.49 -10.33
C VAL A 292 -2.66 -2.59 -8.91
N ASN A 293 -2.21 -1.68 -8.04
CA ASN A 293 -2.62 -1.65 -6.64
C ASN A 293 -3.12 -0.27 -6.25
N PHE A 294 -4.10 -0.25 -5.36
CA PHE A 294 -4.62 0.96 -4.72
C PHE A 294 -4.64 0.75 -3.23
N SER A 295 -4.22 1.74 -2.46
CA SER A 295 -4.42 1.70 -1.01
C SER A 295 -4.67 3.08 -0.42
N ILE A 296 -5.47 3.10 0.63
CA ILE A 296 -5.76 4.28 1.43
C ILE A 296 -5.34 4.02 2.88
N ALA A 297 -4.61 4.98 3.46
CA ALA A 297 -4.08 4.88 4.81
C ALA A 297 -4.80 5.81 5.80
N TRP A 298 -4.69 5.48 7.09
CA TRP A 298 -5.17 6.26 8.23
C TRP A 298 -4.13 6.41 9.32
#